data_572cd907011019e66b77dff638bc6be7
#
_entry.id   572cd907011019e66b77dff638bc6be7
#
_cell.length_a   1.000
_cell.length_b   1.000
_cell.length_c   1.000
_cell.angle_alpha   90.00
_cell.angle_beta   90.00
_cell.angle_gamma   90.00
#
_symmetry.space_group_name_H-M   'P 1'
#
loop_
_entity.id
_entity.type
_entity.pdbx_description
1 polymer ?
#
loop_
_entity_poly.entity_id
_entity_poly.type
_entity_poly.pdbx_seq_one_letter_code
_entity_poly.pdbx_strand_id
1 'polypeptide(L)'
;MTEKQLDELFSEMTLSTNSRVRKKCLVVYLRKKGYQRKEIAEIARIDEDTVTHYTKKYDESGLQGLLEEKYHQPKSQLEPYTEQLKELFKKQVPHTVNQAMEMIDKETGIRMKPSACRAFLKKMGMKCRRCGVVPGKAMDDDKQRQAQQEFHDQQLQSTLDEAKQGKRTVLFVDAAHFVMGAFLGMVWCFVRLLLPSASGRKRHNVLGAYDPITHEAITVTNDTYINQDVFCEFLEKIANAYADSGRPITLVLDNARYQKCQSVASTAKALNIELLYLPPYSPNLNLIERLWRFVKKQVLYSKHYDNFDTFRNSINSCISELGTRFKNEMQSLMTMNFQLF
;
A
#
# COMPACT_ATOMS: atom_id res chain seq x y z
N MET A 1 13.89 39.55 -34.63
CA MET A 1 13.66 38.64 -33.47
C MET A 1 14.59 39.06 -32.35
N THR A 2 14.08 39.11 -31.12
CA THR A 2 14.89 39.46 -29.95
C THR A 2 15.72 38.27 -29.47
N GLU A 3 16.84 38.51 -28.81
CA GLU A 3 17.71 37.48 -28.25
C GLU A 3 16.92 36.56 -27.29
N LYS A 4 16.03 37.15 -26.51
CA LYS A 4 15.10 36.44 -25.60
C LYS A 4 14.22 35.40 -26.32
N GLN A 5 13.73 35.70 -27.51
CA GLN A 5 12.92 34.74 -28.31
C GLN A 5 13.74 33.57 -28.86
N LEU A 6 15.03 33.77 -29.10
CA LEU A 6 15.96 32.70 -29.47
C LEU A 6 16.25 31.78 -28.30
N ASP A 7 16.41 32.35 -27.11
CA ASP A 7 16.65 31.59 -25.88
C ASP A 7 15.42 30.73 -25.48
N GLU A 8 14.21 31.28 -25.68
CA GLU A 8 12.96 30.51 -25.45
C GLU A 8 12.88 29.30 -26.41
N LEU A 9 13.16 29.47 -27.70
CA LEU A 9 13.20 28.38 -28.66
C LEU A 9 14.27 27.34 -28.33
N PHE A 10 15.46 27.79 -27.91
CA PHE A 10 16.53 26.91 -27.48
C PHE A 10 16.19 26.11 -26.24
N SER A 11 15.53 26.75 -25.26
CA SER A 11 15.06 26.11 -24.04
C SER A 11 14.06 25.00 -24.37
N GLU A 12 13.03 25.28 -25.18
CA GLU A 12 12.04 24.28 -25.57
C GLU A 12 12.66 23.14 -26.40
N MET A 13 13.61 23.44 -27.26
CA MET A 13 14.36 22.45 -28.04
C MET A 13 15.13 21.48 -27.11
N THR A 14 15.62 21.96 -25.97
CA THR A 14 16.50 21.20 -25.06
C THR A 14 15.68 20.48 -23.98
N LEU A 15 14.69 21.14 -23.37
CA LEU A 15 13.97 20.67 -22.19
C LEU A 15 12.68 19.91 -22.51
N SER A 16 12.08 20.11 -23.70
CA SER A 16 10.83 19.43 -24.02
C SER A 16 11.01 17.91 -24.09
N THR A 17 10.11 17.17 -23.46
CA THR A 17 10.05 15.70 -23.53
C THR A 17 9.51 15.19 -24.87
N ASN A 18 8.80 16.05 -25.60
CA ASN A 18 8.18 15.71 -26.89
C ASN A 18 9.19 15.90 -28.04
N SER A 19 9.59 14.81 -28.68
CA SER A 19 10.56 14.82 -29.79
C SER A 19 10.13 15.66 -31.00
N ARG A 20 8.81 15.77 -31.26
CA ARG A 20 8.26 16.59 -32.35
C ARG A 20 8.38 18.08 -32.04
N VAL A 21 8.08 18.46 -30.80
CA VAL A 21 8.23 19.82 -30.31
C VAL A 21 9.71 20.24 -30.46
N ARG A 22 10.62 19.42 -29.96
CA ARG A 22 12.07 19.67 -30.12
C ARG A 22 12.47 19.88 -31.56
N LYS A 23 11.96 19.02 -32.45
CA LYS A 23 12.28 19.16 -33.92
C LYS A 23 11.70 20.44 -34.51
N LYS A 24 10.46 20.83 -34.21
CA LYS A 24 9.85 22.07 -34.63
C LYS A 24 10.67 23.29 -34.16
N CYS A 25 11.03 23.32 -32.88
CA CYS A 25 11.84 24.39 -32.30
C CYS A 25 13.23 24.47 -32.92
N LEU A 26 13.91 23.34 -33.17
CA LEU A 26 15.20 23.28 -33.87
C LEU A 26 15.13 23.91 -35.29
N VAL A 27 14.11 23.55 -36.05
CA VAL A 27 13.92 24.05 -37.41
C VAL A 27 13.77 25.58 -37.43
N VAL A 28 12.90 26.10 -36.54
CA VAL A 28 12.69 27.55 -36.43
C VAL A 28 13.93 28.25 -35.91
N TYR A 29 14.61 27.69 -34.92
CA TYR A 29 15.85 28.23 -34.36
C TYR A 29 16.93 28.36 -35.42
N LEU A 30 17.19 27.30 -36.19
CA LEU A 30 18.19 27.33 -37.30
C LEU A 30 17.79 28.36 -38.37
N ARG A 31 16.51 28.45 -38.75
CA ARG A 31 16.01 29.43 -39.70
C ARG A 31 16.28 30.87 -39.26
N LYS A 32 16.03 31.15 -37.99
CA LYS A 32 16.25 32.48 -37.38
C LYS A 32 17.74 32.80 -37.17
N LYS A 33 18.60 31.79 -37.12
CA LYS A 33 20.07 31.94 -37.15
C LYS A 33 20.63 32.17 -38.56
N GLY A 34 19.77 32.14 -39.61
CA GLY A 34 20.18 32.47 -40.98
C GLY A 34 20.48 31.29 -41.92
N TYR A 35 20.31 30.04 -41.43
CA TYR A 35 20.52 28.85 -42.27
C TYR A 35 19.52 28.80 -43.43
N GLN A 36 19.97 28.27 -44.58
CA GLN A 36 19.11 28.08 -45.73
C GLN A 36 18.14 26.92 -45.55
N ARG A 37 16.96 26.97 -46.21
CA ARG A 37 15.93 25.93 -46.10
C ARG A 37 16.47 24.52 -46.38
N LYS A 38 17.28 24.40 -47.42
CA LYS A 38 17.87 23.13 -47.81
C LYS A 38 18.80 22.54 -46.74
N GLU A 39 19.63 23.38 -46.12
CA GLU A 39 20.53 22.98 -45.04
C GLU A 39 19.73 22.52 -43.79
N ILE A 40 18.68 23.27 -43.45
CA ILE A 40 17.79 22.90 -42.31
C ILE A 40 17.07 21.59 -42.57
N ALA A 41 16.57 21.38 -43.79
CA ALA A 41 15.93 20.16 -44.21
C ALA A 41 16.85 18.95 -44.04
N GLU A 42 18.11 19.09 -44.43
CA GLU A 42 19.12 18.05 -44.27
C GLU A 42 19.48 17.80 -42.81
N ILE A 43 19.73 18.85 -42.03
CA ILE A 43 20.06 18.73 -40.59
C ILE A 43 18.93 18.09 -39.81
N ALA A 44 17.68 18.54 -39.99
CA ALA A 44 16.52 18.06 -39.28
C ALA A 44 15.93 16.77 -39.86
N ARG A 45 16.43 16.31 -41.03
CA ARG A 45 15.93 15.16 -41.81
C ARG A 45 14.40 15.26 -42.03
N ILE A 46 14.00 16.35 -42.71
CA ILE A 46 12.66 16.66 -43.15
C ILE A 46 12.68 17.28 -44.55
N ASP A 47 11.54 17.44 -45.16
CA ASP A 47 11.43 18.13 -46.45
C ASP A 47 11.45 19.67 -46.28
N GLU A 48 11.80 20.40 -47.34
CA GLU A 48 11.87 21.87 -47.34
C GLU A 48 10.49 22.55 -47.12
N ASP A 49 9.41 21.86 -47.51
CA ASP A 49 8.05 22.37 -47.32
C ASP A 49 7.67 22.35 -45.84
N THR A 50 8.09 21.31 -45.11
CA THR A 50 7.94 21.23 -43.66
C THR A 50 8.73 22.33 -42.93
N VAL A 51 9.96 22.67 -43.41
CA VAL A 51 10.73 23.80 -42.86
C VAL A 51 9.95 25.09 -43.05
N THR A 52 9.42 25.32 -44.25
CA THR A 52 8.60 26.50 -44.58
C THR A 52 7.35 26.56 -43.72
N HIS A 53 6.64 25.44 -43.56
CA HIS A 53 5.43 25.35 -42.75
C HIS A 53 5.70 25.71 -41.29
N TYR A 54 6.74 25.16 -40.66
CA TYR A 54 7.04 25.44 -39.25
C TYR A 54 7.48 26.88 -39.05
N THR A 55 8.28 27.43 -39.99
CA THR A 55 8.71 28.83 -39.92
C THR A 55 7.50 29.78 -40.02
N LYS A 56 6.63 29.56 -41.02
CA LYS A 56 5.42 30.35 -41.21
C LYS A 56 4.52 30.30 -40.01
N LYS A 57 4.27 29.09 -39.42
CA LYS A 57 3.46 28.91 -38.25
C LYS A 57 4.03 29.67 -37.03
N TYR A 58 5.35 29.68 -36.87
CA TYR A 58 6.00 30.48 -35.84
C TYR A 58 5.86 31.99 -36.09
N ASP A 59 6.02 32.45 -37.33
CA ASP A 59 5.91 33.86 -37.68
C ASP A 59 4.48 34.40 -37.50
N GLU A 60 3.45 33.56 -37.71
CA GLU A 60 2.04 33.89 -37.53
C GLU A 60 1.57 33.85 -36.08
N SER A 61 2.01 32.86 -35.32
CA SER A 61 1.40 32.52 -33.99
C SER A 61 2.43 32.39 -32.87
N GLY A 62 3.68 32.72 -33.12
CA GLY A 62 4.77 32.64 -32.14
C GLY A 62 5.07 31.22 -31.64
N LEU A 63 5.81 31.13 -30.56
CA LEU A 63 6.17 29.86 -29.93
C LEU A 63 4.95 29.04 -29.53
N GLN A 64 3.94 29.68 -28.94
CA GLN A 64 2.70 29.02 -28.52
C GLN A 64 2.01 28.31 -29.69
N GLY A 65 1.86 28.99 -30.83
CA GLY A 65 1.28 28.40 -32.02
C GLY A 65 2.09 27.23 -32.59
N LEU A 66 3.42 27.29 -32.48
CA LEU A 66 4.32 26.21 -32.93
C LEU A 66 4.19 24.97 -32.01
N LEU A 67 4.00 25.17 -30.69
CA LEU A 67 3.81 24.10 -29.69
C LEU A 67 2.44 23.46 -29.77
N GLU A 68 1.43 24.17 -30.29
CA GLU A 68 0.08 23.66 -30.40
C GLU A 68 0.02 22.42 -31.30
N GLU A 69 -0.33 21.28 -30.72
CA GLU A 69 -0.57 20.03 -31.44
C GLU A 69 -2.07 19.83 -31.65
N LYS A 70 -2.57 20.10 -32.85
CA LYS A 70 -3.95 19.77 -33.26
C LYS A 70 -4.05 18.29 -33.61
N TYR A 71 -3.94 17.42 -32.60
CA TYR A 71 -4.21 16.02 -32.79
C TYR A 71 -5.70 15.76 -32.81
N HIS A 72 -6.19 15.21 -33.88
CA HIS A 72 -7.52 14.60 -33.88
C HIS A 72 -7.47 13.34 -33.02
N GLN A 73 -7.89 13.45 -31.77
CA GLN A 73 -8.08 12.28 -30.91
C GLN A 73 -9.40 11.61 -31.34
N PRO A 74 -9.35 10.36 -31.84
CA PRO A 74 -10.58 9.66 -32.20
C PRO A 74 -11.45 9.52 -30.94
N LYS A 75 -12.69 10.00 -31.00
CA LYS A 75 -13.65 9.85 -29.92
C LYS A 75 -14.02 8.39 -29.77
N SER A 76 -14.03 7.89 -28.54
CA SER A 76 -14.46 6.52 -28.26
C SER A 76 -15.96 6.37 -28.53
N GLN A 77 -16.37 5.31 -29.19
CA GLN A 77 -17.79 4.99 -29.38
C GLN A 77 -18.54 4.81 -28.05
N LEU A 78 -17.82 4.52 -26.97
CA LEU A 78 -18.37 4.39 -25.61
C LEU A 78 -18.51 5.72 -24.87
N GLU A 79 -18.07 6.83 -25.45
CA GLU A 79 -18.10 8.14 -24.76
C GLU A 79 -19.53 8.55 -24.34
N PRO A 80 -20.58 8.35 -25.17
CA PRO A 80 -21.95 8.63 -24.77
C PRO A 80 -22.46 7.77 -23.62
N TYR A 81 -21.94 6.56 -23.44
CA TYR A 81 -22.37 5.58 -22.44
C TYR A 81 -21.58 5.66 -21.13
N THR A 82 -20.64 6.61 -21.01
CA THR A 82 -19.69 6.66 -19.89
C THR A 82 -20.39 6.69 -18.53
N GLU A 83 -21.40 7.53 -18.34
CA GLU A 83 -22.09 7.63 -17.05
C GLU A 83 -22.95 6.39 -16.75
N GLN A 84 -23.63 5.86 -17.75
CA GLN A 84 -24.41 4.61 -17.63
C GLN A 84 -23.51 3.43 -17.22
N LEU A 85 -22.34 3.31 -17.86
CA LEU A 85 -21.37 2.27 -17.53
C LEU A 85 -20.72 2.48 -16.16
N LYS A 86 -20.53 3.71 -15.70
CA LYS A 86 -20.08 3.98 -14.34
C LYS A 86 -21.09 3.47 -13.30
N GLU A 87 -22.35 3.74 -13.49
CA GLU A 87 -23.40 3.25 -12.58
C GLU A 87 -23.53 1.72 -12.62
N LEU A 88 -23.41 1.12 -13.80
CA LEU A 88 -23.37 -0.34 -13.93
C LEU A 88 -22.20 -0.95 -13.15
N PHE A 89 -20.99 -0.41 -13.31
CA PHE A 89 -19.80 -0.91 -12.63
C PHE A 89 -19.73 -0.62 -11.14
N LYS A 90 -20.46 0.39 -10.65
CA LYS A 90 -20.67 0.58 -9.20
C LYS A 90 -21.56 -0.52 -8.61
N LYS A 91 -22.60 -0.94 -9.33
CA LYS A 91 -23.52 -1.99 -8.89
C LYS A 91 -22.94 -3.38 -9.06
N GLN A 92 -22.23 -3.63 -10.15
CA GLN A 92 -21.63 -4.90 -10.50
C GLN A 92 -20.16 -4.69 -10.88
N VAL A 93 -19.26 -4.95 -9.92
CA VAL A 93 -17.82 -4.78 -10.13
C VAL A 93 -17.26 -5.93 -10.97
N PRO A 94 -16.66 -5.67 -12.16
CA PRO A 94 -16.06 -6.73 -12.95
C PRO A 94 -14.75 -7.23 -12.33
N HIS A 95 -14.59 -8.55 -12.22
CA HIS A 95 -13.37 -9.16 -11.69
C HIS A 95 -12.25 -9.26 -12.74
N THR A 96 -12.61 -9.31 -14.02
CA THR A 96 -11.66 -9.43 -15.14
C THR A 96 -12.01 -8.45 -16.25
N VAL A 97 -11.02 -8.18 -17.13
CA VAL A 97 -11.24 -7.35 -18.32
C VAL A 97 -12.25 -8.00 -19.26
N ASN A 98 -12.23 -9.33 -19.38
CA ASN A 98 -13.19 -10.06 -20.24
C ASN A 98 -14.63 -9.89 -19.71
N GLN A 99 -14.83 -10.01 -18.40
CA GLN A 99 -16.14 -9.77 -17.80
C GLN A 99 -16.60 -8.31 -18.03
N ALA A 100 -15.70 -7.33 -17.90
CA ALA A 100 -16.03 -5.94 -18.21
C ALA A 100 -16.44 -5.76 -19.69
N MET A 101 -15.75 -6.45 -20.61
CA MET A 101 -16.11 -6.44 -22.05
C MET A 101 -17.49 -7.03 -22.30
N GLU A 102 -17.81 -8.15 -21.67
CA GLU A 102 -19.14 -8.79 -21.77
C GLU A 102 -20.25 -7.88 -21.23
N MET A 103 -20.01 -7.22 -20.10
CA MET A 103 -20.94 -6.25 -19.51
C MET A 103 -21.16 -5.05 -20.43
N ILE A 104 -20.08 -4.52 -21.04
CA ILE A 104 -20.17 -3.41 -22.01
C ILE A 104 -20.93 -3.85 -23.26
N ASP A 105 -20.61 -5.00 -23.84
CA ASP A 105 -21.28 -5.56 -25.03
C ASP A 105 -22.79 -5.73 -24.76
N LYS A 106 -23.15 -6.30 -23.63
CA LYS A 106 -24.54 -6.51 -23.22
C LYS A 106 -25.33 -5.19 -23.06
N GLU A 107 -24.68 -4.16 -22.49
CA GLU A 107 -25.33 -2.89 -22.19
C GLU A 107 -25.38 -1.93 -23.38
N THR A 108 -24.35 -1.96 -24.26
CA THR A 108 -24.19 -0.98 -25.35
C THR A 108 -24.20 -1.58 -26.75
N GLY A 109 -24.10 -2.89 -26.88
CA GLY A 109 -23.93 -3.60 -28.15
C GLY A 109 -22.53 -3.40 -28.79
N ILE A 110 -21.59 -2.74 -28.10
CA ILE A 110 -20.27 -2.40 -28.63
C ILE A 110 -19.23 -3.41 -28.16
N ARG A 111 -18.71 -4.19 -29.12
CA ARG A 111 -17.61 -5.11 -28.88
C ARG A 111 -16.25 -4.44 -28.98
N MET A 112 -15.36 -4.74 -28.05
CA MET A 112 -14.02 -4.15 -28.03
C MET A 112 -12.94 -5.18 -27.73
N LYS A 113 -11.69 -4.81 -28.05
CA LYS A 113 -10.51 -5.61 -27.70
C LYS A 113 -10.11 -5.38 -26.24
N PRO A 114 -9.46 -6.36 -25.56
CA PRO A 114 -9.06 -6.23 -24.16
C PRO A 114 -8.19 -4.99 -23.87
N SER A 115 -7.32 -4.60 -24.80
CA SER A 115 -6.48 -3.40 -24.67
C SER A 115 -7.31 -2.11 -24.67
N ALA A 116 -8.29 -2.00 -25.57
CA ALA A 116 -9.19 -0.85 -25.64
C ALA A 116 -10.10 -0.78 -24.40
N CYS A 117 -10.60 -1.93 -23.93
CA CYS A 117 -11.37 -2.00 -22.69
C CYS A 117 -10.54 -1.50 -21.49
N ARG A 118 -9.30 -1.98 -21.30
CA ARG A 118 -8.41 -1.48 -20.24
C ARG A 118 -8.18 0.03 -20.31
N ALA A 119 -7.97 0.56 -21.51
CA ALA A 119 -7.78 2.00 -21.70
C ALA A 119 -9.05 2.78 -21.31
N PHE A 120 -10.23 2.28 -21.70
CA PHE A 120 -11.50 2.87 -21.36
C PHE A 120 -11.78 2.85 -19.85
N LEU A 121 -11.59 1.70 -19.18
CA LEU A 121 -11.74 1.59 -17.72
C LEU A 121 -10.82 2.57 -16.99
N LYS A 122 -9.56 2.71 -17.44
CA LYS A 122 -8.62 3.71 -16.87
C LYS A 122 -9.08 5.15 -17.12
N LYS A 123 -9.60 5.47 -18.32
CA LYS A 123 -10.15 6.80 -18.65
C LYS A 123 -11.33 7.15 -17.74
N MET A 124 -12.18 6.18 -17.37
CA MET A 124 -13.27 6.35 -16.40
C MET A 124 -12.81 6.51 -14.95
N GLY A 125 -11.51 6.39 -14.66
CA GLY A 125 -10.94 6.47 -13.31
C GLY A 125 -10.87 5.15 -12.55
N MET A 126 -11.22 4.03 -13.19
CA MET A 126 -11.12 2.70 -12.56
C MET A 126 -9.67 2.23 -12.49
N LYS A 127 -9.32 1.59 -11.38
CA LYS A 127 -8.00 0.97 -11.16
C LYS A 127 -8.22 -0.47 -10.70
N CYS A 128 -7.42 -1.40 -11.21
CA CYS A 128 -7.39 -2.76 -10.68
C CYS A 128 -6.81 -2.71 -9.26
N ARG A 129 -7.62 -3.04 -8.26
CA ARG A 129 -7.25 -3.00 -6.84
C ARG A 129 -7.46 -4.37 -6.22
N ARG A 130 -6.62 -4.72 -5.25
CA ARG A 130 -6.87 -5.89 -4.40
C ARG A 130 -8.01 -5.55 -3.45
N CYS A 131 -9.00 -6.45 -3.32
CA CYS A 131 -10.05 -6.33 -2.33
C CYS A 131 -9.44 -6.38 -0.93
N GLY A 132 -9.87 -5.48 -0.06
CA GLY A 132 -9.59 -5.53 1.37
C GLY A 132 -10.67 -6.34 2.09
N VAL A 133 -10.34 -6.84 3.27
CA VAL A 133 -11.31 -7.46 4.19
C VAL A 133 -11.50 -6.49 5.34
N VAL A 134 -12.75 -6.18 5.63
CA VAL A 134 -13.16 -5.48 6.85
C VAL A 134 -14.09 -6.39 7.63
N PRO A 135 -14.14 -6.32 8.98
CA PRO A 135 -15.11 -7.07 9.76
C PRO A 135 -16.54 -6.72 9.30
N GLY A 136 -17.36 -7.75 8.98
CA GLY A 136 -18.68 -7.52 8.37
C GLY A 136 -19.61 -6.62 9.18
N LYS A 137 -19.49 -6.65 10.52
CA LYS A 137 -20.22 -5.75 11.42
C LYS A 137 -19.70 -4.32 11.43
N ALA A 138 -18.48 -4.05 10.93
CA ALA A 138 -17.90 -2.71 10.88
C ALA A 138 -18.36 -1.89 9.66
N MET A 139 -19.02 -2.52 8.68
CA MET A 139 -19.45 -1.83 7.46
C MET A 139 -20.81 -1.12 7.58
N ASP A 140 -21.68 -1.58 8.46
CA ASP A 140 -23.08 -1.15 8.52
C ASP A 140 -23.44 -0.30 9.75
N ASP A 141 -22.46 0.06 10.60
CA ASP A 141 -22.76 0.74 11.87
C ASP A 141 -21.95 2.05 12.04
N ASP A 142 -22.59 3.16 11.71
CA ASP A 142 -22.04 4.51 11.97
C ASP A 142 -21.62 4.68 13.45
N LYS A 143 -22.30 4.00 14.38
CA LYS A 143 -21.94 4.01 15.81
C LYS A 143 -20.60 3.34 16.06
N GLN A 144 -20.25 2.29 15.34
CA GLN A 144 -18.96 1.65 15.49
C GLN A 144 -17.83 2.51 14.97
N ARG A 145 -18.04 3.18 13.84
CA ARG A 145 -17.09 4.16 13.29
C ARG A 145 -16.87 5.31 14.26
N GLN A 146 -17.93 5.83 14.83
CA GLN A 146 -17.87 6.86 15.86
C GLN A 146 -17.12 6.37 17.11
N ALA A 147 -17.40 5.16 17.60
CA ALA A 147 -16.68 4.57 18.73
C ALA A 147 -15.18 4.37 18.46
N GLN A 148 -14.79 3.99 17.22
CA GLN A 148 -13.38 3.91 16.82
C GLN A 148 -12.72 5.30 16.82
N GLN A 149 -13.41 6.32 16.31
CA GLN A 149 -12.93 7.68 16.28
C GLN A 149 -12.75 8.24 17.69
N GLU A 150 -13.76 8.11 18.53
CA GLU A 150 -13.72 8.57 19.93
C GLU A 150 -12.60 7.88 20.72
N PHE A 151 -12.46 6.57 20.60
CA PHE A 151 -11.37 5.83 21.24
C PHE A 151 -9.99 6.29 20.75
N HIS A 152 -9.84 6.43 19.43
CA HIS A 152 -8.59 6.90 18.84
C HIS A 152 -8.22 8.28 19.37
N ASP A 153 -9.14 9.25 19.33
CA ASP A 153 -8.84 10.65 19.62
C ASP A 153 -8.71 10.92 21.13
N GLN A 154 -9.52 10.24 21.96
CA GLN A 154 -9.56 10.51 23.40
C GLN A 154 -8.58 9.65 24.21
N GLN A 155 -8.25 8.43 23.75
CA GLN A 155 -7.46 7.49 24.53
C GLN A 155 -6.16 7.09 23.80
N LEU A 156 -6.26 6.54 22.58
CA LEU A 156 -5.11 5.97 21.92
C LEU A 156 -4.08 7.03 21.53
N GLN A 157 -4.52 8.15 20.95
CA GLN A 157 -3.62 9.20 20.48
C GLN A 157 -2.82 9.85 21.62
N SER A 158 -3.50 10.20 22.72
CA SER A 158 -2.82 10.77 23.90
C SER A 158 -1.80 9.79 24.50
N THR A 159 -2.15 8.51 24.59
CA THR A 159 -1.28 7.45 25.10
C THR A 159 -0.04 7.25 24.21
N LEU A 160 -0.22 7.31 22.87
CA LEU A 160 0.89 7.25 21.92
C LEU A 160 1.79 8.49 21.95
N ASP A 161 1.23 9.66 22.19
CA ASP A 161 2.02 10.89 22.28
C ASP A 161 2.86 10.92 23.58
N GLU A 162 2.34 10.37 24.68
CA GLU A 162 3.15 10.12 25.89
C GLU A 162 4.29 9.14 25.63
N ALA A 163 4.03 8.08 24.83
CA ALA A 163 5.07 7.12 24.46
C ALA A 163 6.18 7.76 23.60
N LYS A 164 5.81 8.59 22.62
CA LYS A 164 6.79 9.35 21.80
C LYS A 164 7.64 10.30 22.64
N GLN A 165 7.07 10.85 23.70
CA GLN A 165 7.78 11.71 24.66
C GLN A 165 8.62 10.93 25.68
N GLY A 166 8.58 9.59 25.63
CA GLY A 166 9.30 8.74 26.57
C GLY A 166 8.74 8.72 28.00
N LYS A 167 7.50 9.18 28.20
CA LYS A 167 6.83 9.22 29.50
C LYS A 167 6.13 7.91 29.86
N ARG A 168 5.83 7.08 28.88
CA ARG A 168 5.07 5.83 28.99
C ARG A 168 5.61 4.80 28.02
N THR A 169 5.49 3.53 28.35
CA THR A 169 5.68 2.41 27.41
C THR A 169 4.31 1.96 26.91
N VAL A 170 4.11 1.90 25.58
CA VAL A 170 2.87 1.45 24.96
C VAL A 170 3.16 0.23 24.10
N LEU A 171 2.48 -0.87 24.37
CA LEU A 171 2.65 -2.13 23.66
C LEU A 171 1.33 -2.57 23.04
N PHE A 172 1.36 -2.91 21.75
CA PHE A 172 0.22 -3.52 21.07
C PHE A 172 0.28 -5.03 21.20
N VAL A 173 -0.78 -5.62 21.71
CA VAL A 173 -0.81 -7.05 22.09
C VAL A 173 -1.84 -7.80 21.26
N ASP A 174 -1.45 -8.96 20.75
CA ASP A 174 -2.34 -9.91 20.07
C ASP A 174 -1.70 -11.30 20.01
N ALA A 175 -2.52 -12.31 19.73
CA ALA A 175 -2.12 -13.69 19.57
C ALA A 175 -2.19 -14.13 18.11
N ALA A 176 -1.07 -14.51 17.54
CA ALA A 176 -1.01 -15.06 16.19
C ALA A 176 -0.92 -16.60 16.19
N HIS A 177 -1.62 -17.21 15.25
CA HIS A 177 -1.56 -18.62 14.97
C HIS A 177 -0.84 -18.87 13.65
N PHE A 178 0.27 -19.60 13.71
CA PHE A 178 1.05 -20.02 12.55
C PHE A 178 0.79 -21.51 12.32
N VAL A 179 0.28 -21.83 11.15
CA VAL A 179 -0.01 -23.22 10.77
C VAL A 179 1.05 -23.66 9.76
N MET A 180 1.74 -24.77 10.05
CA MET A 180 2.70 -25.36 9.12
C MET A 180 1.95 -25.89 7.89
N GLY A 181 2.30 -25.38 6.71
CA GLY A 181 1.69 -25.72 5.44
C GLY A 181 2.19 -24.87 4.29
N ALA A 182 1.79 -25.20 3.07
CA ALA A 182 2.18 -24.44 1.89
C ALA A 182 1.30 -23.19 1.74
N PHE A 183 1.90 -22.03 1.87
CA PHE A 183 1.26 -20.74 1.56
C PHE A 183 1.82 -20.22 0.24
N LEU A 184 0.94 -20.10 -0.76
CA LEU A 184 1.34 -19.69 -2.09
C LEU A 184 1.44 -18.16 -2.17
N GLY A 185 2.61 -17.65 -2.55
CA GLY A 185 2.87 -16.27 -2.86
C GLY A 185 3.27 -16.08 -4.33
N MET A 186 3.43 -14.83 -4.74
CA MET A 186 3.99 -14.47 -6.04
C MET A 186 5.52 -14.37 -5.90
N VAL A 187 6.24 -15.08 -6.77
CA VAL A 187 7.71 -15.06 -6.81
C VAL A 187 8.19 -14.82 -8.24
N TRP A 188 9.34 -14.19 -8.39
CA TRP A 188 10.04 -14.08 -9.67
C TRP A 188 10.85 -15.35 -9.87
N CYS A 189 10.50 -16.16 -10.88
CA CYS A 189 11.19 -17.40 -11.19
C CYS A 189 11.13 -17.69 -12.70
N PHE A 190 12.12 -18.41 -13.20
CA PHE A 190 12.17 -18.83 -14.61
C PHE A 190 11.18 -19.96 -14.92
N VAL A 191 10.94 -20.85 -13.95
CA VAL A 191 10.02 -21.98 -14.05
C VAL A 191 9.09 -21.97 -12.85
N ARG A 192 7.83 -22.38 -13.03
CA ARG A 192 6.85 -22.43 -11.95
C ARG A 192 7.38 -23.23 -10.75
N LEU A 193 7.45 -22.57 -9.60
CA LEU A 193 7.84 -23.22 -8.35
C LEU A 193 6.69 -24.04 -7.80
N LEU A 194 6.93 -25.33 -7.57
CA LEU A 194 6.00 -26.24 -6.91
C LEU A 194 6.53 -26.50 -5.49
N LEU A 195 5.72 -26.18 -4.50
CA LEU A 195 6.06 -26.39 -3.09
C LEU A 195 5.42 -27.68 -2.58
N PRO A 196 6.18 -28.57 -1.94
CA PRO A 196 5.63 -29.70 -1.24
C PRO A 196 4.66 -29.22 -0.14
N SER A 197 3.53 -29.89 0.00
CA SER A 197 2.58 -29.62 1.07
C SER A 197 2.75 -30.69 2.16
N ALA A 198 2.94 -30.26 3.40
CA ALA A 198 3.00 -31.16 4.53
C ALA A 198 1.62 -31.81 4.77
N SER A 199 1.60 -33.09 5.04
CA SER A 199 0.40 -33.80 5.51
C SER A 199 0.24 -33.53 7.00
N GLY A 200 -0.86 -32.88 7.38
CA GLY A 200 -1.13 -32.50 8.78
C GLY A 200 -0.93 -31.01 9.05
N ARG A 201 -1.70 -30.49 10.00
CA ARG A 201 -1.70 -29.06 10.36
C ARG A 201 -1.17 -28.89 11.78
N LYS A 202 0.15 -28.88 11.96
CA LYS A 202 0.75 -28.46 13.23
C LYS A 202 0.66 -26.95 13.38
N ARG A 203 0.32 -26.49 14.59
CA ARG A 203 0.12 -25.08 14.91
C ARG A 203 1.18 -24.63 15.93
N HIS A 204 1.72 -23.44 15.68
CA HIS A 204 2.56 -22.70 16.61
C HIS A 204 1.85 -21.39 16.95
N ASN A 205 1.57 -21.17 18.24
CA ASN A 205 0.91 -19.96 18.71
C ASN A 205 1.95 -19.02 19.29
N VAL A 206 1.82 -17.75 18.95
CA VAL A 206 2.68 -16.68 19.45
C VAL A 206 1.80 -15.60 20.05
N LEU A 207 1.86 -15.40 21.35
CA LEU A 207 1.33 -14.23 22.03
C LEU A 207 2.43 -13.17 22.03
N GLY A 208 2.17 -12.01 21.48
CA GLY A 208 3.17 -10.95 21.31
C GLY A 208 2.72 -9.61 21.82
N ALA A 209 3.68 -8.81 22.31
CA ALA A 209 3.55 -7.39 22.61
C ALA A 209 4.60 -6.65 21.78
N TYR A 210 4.16 -5.75 20.95
CA TYR A 210 5.00 -4.96 20.04
C TYR A 210 5.11 -3.52 20.51
N ASP A 211 6.35 -3.06 20.66
CA ASP A 211 6.67 -1.66 20.96
C ASP A 211 6.83 -0.86 19.67
N PRO A 212 5.97 0.14 19.38
CA PRO A 212 6.05 0.94 18.16
C PRO A 212 7.18 1.97 18.16
N ILE A 213 7.88 2.17 19.29
CA ILE A 213 9.00 3.11 19.42
C ILE A 213 10.32 2.41 19.18
N THR A 214 10.55 1.26 19.86
CA THR A 214 11.81 0.49 19.73
C THR A 214 11.77 -0.45 18.53
N HIS A 215 10.58 -0.79 18.03
CA HIS A 215 10.33 -1.82 17.01
C HIS A 215 10.67 -3.23 17.47
N GLU A 216 10.70 -3.47 18.76
CA GLU A 216 10.93 -4.78 19.37
C GLU A 216 9.62 -5.47 19.72
N ALA A 217 9.66 -6.78 19.88
CA ALA A 217 8.53 -7.56 20.32
C ALA A 217 8.92 -8.53 21.43
N ILE A 218 8.11 -8.55 22.50
CA ILE A 218 8.18 -9.57 23.54
C ILE A 218 7.15 -10.64 23.21
N THR A 219 7.55 -11.90 23.25
CA THR A 219 6.65 -13.01 22.89
C THR A 219 6.70 -14.15 23.90
N VAL A 220 5.56 -14.81 24.04
CA VAL A 220 5.40 -16.14 24.65
C VAL A 220 4.81 -17.06 23.59
N THR A 221 5.36 -18.26 23.49
CA THR A 221 4.96 -19.21 22.45
C THR A 221 4.51 -20.53 23.05
N ASN A 222 3.50 -21.15 22.48
CA ASN A 222 3.12 -22.53 22.78
C ASN A 222 2.49 -23.22 21.56
N ASP A 223 2.37 -24.54 21.65
CA ASP A 223 1.80 -25.37 20.60
C ASP A 223 0.38 -25.87 20.95
N THR A 224 -0.18 -25.38 22.05
CA THR A 224 -1.50 -25.76 22.56
C THR A 224 -2.49 -24.60 22.45
N TYR A 225 -2.83 -23.96 23.56
CA TYR A 225 -3.81 -22.86 23.62
C TYR A 225 -3.25 -21.68 24.41
N ILE A 226 -3.59 -20.48 23.99
CA ILE A 226 -3.36 -19.27 24.78
C ILE A 226 -4.60 -19.08 25.67
N ASN A 227 -4.36 -19.21 26.98
CA ASN A 227 -5.38 -19.05 28.02
C ASN A 227 -4.98 -17.92 28.99
N GLN A 228 -5.76 -17.75 30.05
CA GLN A 228 -5.49 -16.72 31.07
C GLN A 228 -4.16 -16.92 31.81
N ASP A 229 -3.71 -18.14 32.02
CA ASP A 229 -2.47 -18.44 32.78
C ASP A 229 -1.26 -18.02 31.93
N VAL A 230 -1.25 -18.42 30.65
CA VAL A 230 -0.25 -17.98 29.68
C VAL A 230 -0.23 -16.45 29.55
N PHE A 231 -1.39 -15.81 29.66
CA PHE A 231 -1.46 -14.35 29.60
C PHE A 231 -0.93 -13.70 30.88
N CYS A 232 -1.13 -14.27 32.05
CA CYS A 232 -0.53 -13.80 33.31
C CYS A 232 1.00 -13.93 33.28
N GLU A 233 1.53 -15.09 32.85
CA GLU A 233 2.98 -15.26 32.64
C GLU A 233 3.56 -14.23 31.64
N PHE A 234 2.78 -13.91 30.62
CA PHE A 234 3.17 -12.90 29.63
C PHE A 234 3.22 -11.49 30.23
N LEU A 235 2.28 -11.12 31.10
CA LEU A 235 2.32 -9.85 31.84
C LEU A 235 3.56 -9.74 32.72
N GLU A 236 3.92 -10.80 33.43
CA GLU A 236 5.14 -10.86 34.24
C GLU A 236 6.39 -10.70 33.39
N LYS A 237 6.44 -11.35 32.22
CA LYS A 237 7.54 -11.21 31.27
C LYS A 237 7.70 -9.78 30.77
N ILE A 238 6.60 -9.11 30.44
CA ILE A 238 6.59 -7.69 30.04
C ILE A 238 7.09 -6.81 31.17
N ALA A 239 6.55 -6.98 32.40
CA ALA A 239 6.97 -6.19 33.56
C ALA A 239 8.47 -6.32 33.81
N ASN A 240 9.02 -7.53 33.74
CA ASN A 240 10.45 -7.78 33.91
C ASN A 240 11.30 -7.15 32.80
N ALA A 241 10.83 -7.17 31.55
CA ALA A 241 11.56 -6.57 30.42
C ALA A 241 11.67 -5.05 30.52
N TYR A 242 10.72 -4.40 31.16
CA TYR A 242 10.69 -2.94 31.32
C TYR A 242 10.91 -2.46 32.76
N ALA A 243 11.35 -3.34 33.67
CA ALA A 243 11.57 -3.03 35.09
C ALA A 243 12.48 -1.82 35.29
N ASP A 244 13.57 -1.73 34.53
CA ASP A 244 14.57 -0.66 34.63
C ASP A 244 14.09 0.69 34.04
N SER A 245 12.98 0.68 33.28
CA SER A 245 12.49 1.88 32.61
C SER A 245 11.86 2.89 33.56
N GLY A 246 11.29 2.43 34.67
CA GLY A 246 10.52 3.22 35.65
C GLY A 246 9.27 3.88 35.09
N ARG A 247 8.86 3.53 33.86
CA ARG A 247 7.73 4.14 33.14
C ARG A 247 6.47 3.30 33.32
N PRO A 248 5.28 3.91 33.42
CA PRO A 248 4.04 3.17 33.36
C PRO A 248 3.91 2.44 32.04
N ILE A 249 3.37 1.23 32.06
CA ILE A 249 3.18 0.37 30.89
C ILE A 249 1.70 0.33 30.56
N THR A 250 1.33 0.58 29.31
CA THR A 250 -0.02 0.42 28.79
C THR A 250 -0.02 -0.63 27.69
N LEU A 251 -0.89 -1.64 27.83
CA LEU A 251 -1.11 -2.66 26.82
C LEU A 251 -2.38 -2.35 26.04
N VAL A 252 -2.27 -2.18 24.74
CA VAL A 252 -3.40 -2.04 23.82
C VAL A 252 -3.83 -3.43 23.37
N LEU A 253 -5.04 -3.84 23.75
CA LEU A 253 -5.55 -5.22 23.63
C LEU A 253 -6.84 -5.28 22.82
N ASP A 254 -7.08 -6.39 22.16
CA ASP A 254 -8.41 -6.71 21.67
C ASP A 254 -9.33 -7.19 22.82
N ASN A 255 -10.58 -7.58 22.48
CA ASN A 255 -11.56 -7.98 23.48
C ASN A 255 -11.63 -9.50 23.70
N ALA A 256 -10.50 -10.23 23.60
CA ALA A 256 -10.50 -11.68 23.81
C ALA A 256 -10.93 -12.05 25.24
N ARG A 257 -11.74 -13.11 25.39
CA ARG A 257 -12.34 -13.49 26.68
C ARG A 257 -11.30 -13.77 27.77
N TYR A 258 -10.19 -14.42 27.41
CA TYR A 258 -9.12 -14.75 28.36
C TYR A 258 -8.35 -13.52 28.86
N GLN A 259 -8.44 -12.38 28.18
CA GLN A 259 -7.82 -11.11 28.60
C GLN A 259 -8.68 -10.33 29.61
N LYS A 260 -9.98 -10.63 29.70
CA LYS A 260 -10.96 -9.90 30.54
C LYS A 260 -11.33 -10.63 31.85
N CYS A 261 -10.56 -11.65 32.22
CA CYS A 261 -10.84 -12.38 33.46
C CYS A 261 -10.23 -11.70 34.69
N GLN A 262 -10.76 -12.03 35.87
CA GLN A 262 -10.33 -11.43 37.13
C GLN A 262 -8.86 -11.65 37.45
N SER A 263 -8.30 -12.82 37.12
CA SER A 263 -6.89 -13.14 37.34
C SER A 263 -5.97 -12.19 36.56
N VAL A 264 -6.25 -11.97 35.28
CA VAL A 264 -5.50 -11.03 34.43
C VAL A 264 -5.58 -9.60 34.95
N ALA A 265 -6.77 -9.14 35.33
CA ALA A 265 -6.94 -7.80 35.89
C ALA A 265 -6.18 -7.63 37.21
N SER A 266 -6.19 -8.64 38.09
CA SER A 266 -5.46 -8.63 39.34
C SER A 266 -3.92 -8.61 39.11
N THR A 267 -3.43 -9.47 38.21
CA THR A 267 -1.99 -9.54 37.85
C THR A 267 -1.52 -8.22 37.22
N ALA A 268 -2.28 -7.68 36.26
CA ALA A 268 -1.94 -6.40 35.64
C ALA A 268 -1.85 -5.27 36.67
N LYS A 269 -2.81 -5.22 37.61
CA LYS A 269 -2.81 -4.23 38.70
C LYS A 269 -1.61 -4.40 39.63
N ALA A 270 -1.27 -5.62 40.00
CA ALA A 270 -0.12 -5.92 40.85
C ALA A 270 1.23 -5.52 40.19
N LEU A 271 1.31 -5.64 38.85
CA LEU A 271 2.47 -5.29 38.04
C LEU A 271 2.46 -3.81 37.58
N ASN A 272 1.48 -3.01 37.99
CA ASN A 272 1.29 -1.63 37.56
C ASN A 272 1.22 -1.48 36.02
N ILE A 273 0.54 -2.43 35.38
CA ILE A 273 0.27 -2.45 33.93
C ILE A 273 -1.18 -2.00 33.68
N GLU A 274 -1.37 -1.01 32.85
CA GLU A 274 -2.66 -0.53 32.39
C GLU A 274 -3.12 -1.35 31.17
N LEU A 275 -4.39 -1.81 31.20
CA LEU A 275 -5.00 -2.55 30.10
C LEU A 275 -5.96 -1.63 29.33
N LEU A 276 -5.64 -1.27 28.10
CA LEU A 276 -6.43 -0.43 27.23
C LEU A 276 -7.10 -1.31 26.16
N TYR A 277 -8.41 -1.54 26.31
CA TYR A 277 -9.16 -2.40 25.40
C TYR A 277 -9.69 -1.63 24.19
N LEU A 278 -9.39 -2.15 23.01
CA LEU A 278 -9.89 -1.64 21.73
C LEU A 278 -11.43 -1.74 21.67
N PRO A 279 -12.10 -0.87 20.92
CA PRO A 279 -13.51 -1.06 20.59
C PRO A 279 -13.73 -2.41 19.90
N PRO A 280 -14.90 -3.04 20.05
CA PRO A 280 -15.20 -4.29 19.36
C PRO A 280 -14.99 -4.17 17.85
N TYR A 281 -14.51 -5.23 17.20
CA TYR A 281 -14.30 -5.29 15.74
C TYR A 281 -13.38 -4.20 15.17
N SER A 282 -12.35 -3.80 15.89
CA SER A 282 -11.42 -2.74 15.51
C SER A 282 -9.96 -3.22 15.31
N PRO A 283 -9.70 -4.26 14.51
CA PRO A 283 -8.34 -4.76 14.28
C PRO A 283 -7.45 -3.74 13.55
N ASN A 284 -8.06 -2.79 12.84
CA ASN A 284 -7.37 -1.67 12.20
C ASN A 284 -6.63 -0.76 13.19
N LEU A 285 -7.07 -0.70 14.44
CA LEU A 285 -6.44 0.05 15.53
C LEU A 285 -5.36 -0.76 16.27
N ASN A 286 -5.25 -2.06 16.00
CA ASN A 286 -4.20 -2.89 16.61
C ASN A 286 -2.98 -2.98 15.68
N LEU A 287 -1.92 -2.27 16.03
CA LEU A 287 -0.71 -2.18 15.19
C LEU A 287 -0.02 -3.54 14.98
N ILE A 288 -0.08 -4.43 15.97
CA ILE A 288 0.55 -5.75 15.92
C ILE A 288 -0.02 -6.64 14.80
N GLU A 289 -1.22 -6.39 14.34
CA GLU A 289 -1.80 -7.08 13.18
C GLU A 289 -0.98 -6.88 11.89
N ARG A 290 -0.35 -5.70 11.75
CA ARG A 290 0.58 -5.43 10.65
C ARG A 290 1.87 -6.24 10.80
N LEU A 291 2.33 -6.41 12.04
CA LEU A 291 3.49 -7.25 12.35
C LEU A 291 3.23 -8.70 11.97
N TRP A 292 2.09 -9.25 12.36
CA TRP A 292 1.75 -10.63 12.02
C TRP A 292 1.65 -10.87 10.51
N ARG A 293 1.14 -9.90 9.76
CA ARG A 293 1.15 -9.96 8.29
C ARG A 293 2.55 -9.95 7.71
N PHE A 294 3.45 -9.14 8.27
CA PHE A 294 4.85 -9.11 7.88
C PHE A 294 5.53 -10.45 8.18
N VAL A 295 5.45 -10.95 9.41
CA VAL A 295 6.05 -12.23 9.81
C VAL A 295 5.53 -13.37 8.93
N LYS A 296 4.20 -13.47 8.72
CA LYS A 296 3.61 -14.48 7.84
C LYS A 296 4.16 -14.39 6.41
N LYS A 297 4.35 -13.19 5.88
CA LYS A 297 4.95 -13.01 4.56
C LYS A 297 6.41 -13.46 4.51
N GLN A 298 7.19 -13.19 5.56
CA GLN A 298 8.60 -13.57 5.63
C GLN A 298 8.81 -15.07 5.83
N VAL A 299 7.97 -15.72 6.63
CA VAL A 299 8.22 -17.11 7.05
C VAL A 299 7.28 -18.14 6.40
N LEU A 300 6.12 -17.77 5.86
CA LEU A 300 5.18 -18.72 5.31
C LEU A 300 5.13 -18.71 3.78
N TYR A 301 5.13 -17.52 3.15
CA TYR A 301 4.84 -17.42 1.72
C TYR A 301 5.97 -18.00 0.87
N SER A 302 5.60 -18.96 0.03
CA SER A 302 6.51 -19.64 -0.90
C SER A 302 7.69 -20.34 -0.23
N LYS A 303 7.52 -20.78 1.03
CA LYS A 303 8.51 -21.56 1.78
C LYS A 303 7.96 -22.92 2.13
N HIS A 304 8.88 -23.89 2.17
CA HIS A 304 8.66 -25.25 2.67
C HIS A 304 9.55 -25.51 3.88
N TYR A 305 9.03 -26.25 4.83
CA TYR A 305 9.76 -26.67 6.03
C TYR A 305 9.65 -28.17 6.19
N ASP A 306 10.78 -28.85 6.29
CA ASP A 306 10.86 -30.31 6.40
C ASP A 306 10.30 -30.83 7.72
N ASN A 307 10.44 -30.02 8.79
CA ASN A 307 9.97 -30.39 10.12
C ASN A 307 9.43 -29.16 10.88
N PHE A 308 8.71 -29.45 11.97
CA PHE A 308 8.03 -28.43 12.76
C PHE A 308 9.00 -27.55 13.57
N ASP A 309 10.14 -28.08 13.98
CA ASP A 309 11.13 -27.32 14.76
C ASP A 309 11.79 -26.25 13.88
N THR A 310 12.14 -26.59 12.65
CA THR A 310 12.66 -25.61 11.68
C THR A 310 11.62 -24.52 11.39
N PHE A 311 10.35 -24.89 11.25
CA PHE A 311 9.25 -23.95 11.07
C PHE A 311 9.14 -22.99 12.26
N ARG A 312 9.09 -23.51 13.49
CA ARG A 312 9.02 -22.75 14.75
C ARG A 312 10.21 -21.81 14.90
N ASN A 313 11.42 -22.32 14.68
CA ASN A 313 12.65 -21.54 14.78
C ASN A 313 12.69 -20.39 13.77
N SER A 314 12.20 -20.62 12.54
CA SER A 314 12.11 -19.56 11.53
C SER A 314 11.17 -18.41 11.95
N ILE A 315 10.07 -18.71 12.62
CA ILE A 315 9.15 -17.71 13.16
C ILE A 315 9.82 -16.92 14.28
N ASN A 316 10.42 -17.63 15.24
CA ASN A 316 11.06 -17.00 16.40
C ASN A 316 12.25 -16.13 16.00
N SER A 317 13.12 -16.61 15.07
CA SER A 317 14.20 -15.80 14.50
C SER A 317 13.69 -14.54 13.79
N CYS A 318 12.65 -14.69 12.98
CA CYS A 318 12.06 -13.51 12.29
C CYS A 318 11.60 -12.45 13.29
N ILE A 319 10.99 -12.87 14.40
CA ILE A 319 10.50 -11.95 15.44
C ILE A 319 11.66 -11.34 16.23
N SER A 320 12.69 -12.09 16.58
CA SER A 320 13.85 -11.57 17.31
C SER A 320 14.71 -10.59 16.48
N GLU A 321 14.60 -10.61 15.16
CA GLU A 321 15.35 -9.76 14.25
C GLU A 321 14.59 -8.46 13.86
N LEU A 322 13.39 -8.18 14.41
CA LEU A 322 12.56 -7.03 14.04
C LEU A 322 13.26 -5.69 14.28
N GLY A 323 13.88 -5.53 15.45
CA GLY A 323 14.60 -4.30 15.83
C GLY A 323 16.01 -4.17 15.22
N THR A 324 16.51 -5.21 14.56
CA THR A 324 17.86 -5.25 13.97
C THR A 324 17.80 -5.35 12.45
N ARG A 325 17.72 -6.56 11.93
CA ARG A 325 17.71 -6.84 10.48
C ARG A 325 16.54 -6.19 9.74
N PHE A 326 15.34 -6.19 10.32
CA PHE A 326 14.13 -5.65 9.70
C PHE A 326 13.76 -4.24 10.17
N LYS A 327 14.68 -3.53 10.82
CA LYS A 327 14.41 -2.21 11.40
C LYS A 327 13.86 -1.21 10.39
N ASN A 328 14.43 -1.14 9.20
CA ASN A 328 13.98 -0.20 8.15
C ASN A 328 12.58 -0.54 7.64
N GLU A 329 12.28 -1.83 7.46
CA GLU A 329 10.96 -2.30 7.08
C GLU A 329 9.93 -2.00 8.17
N MET A 330 10.30 -2.19 9.44
CA MET A 330 9.42 -1.87 10.57
C MET A 330 9.12 -0.37 10.63
N GLN A 331 10.11 0.50 10.48
CA GLN A 331 9.90 1.94 10.46
C GLN A 331 8.90 2.37 9.36
N SER A 332 8.95 1.76 8.19
CA SER A 332 8.04 2.08 7.09
C SER A 332 6.65 1.46 7.21
N LEU A 333 6.55 0.25 7.78
CA LEU A 333 5.32 -0.52 7.88
C LEU A 333 4.48 -0.15 9.11
N MET A 334 5.17 0.11 10.24
CA MET A 334 4.56 0.27 11.56
C MET A 334 4.29 1.75 11.89
N THR A 335 3.87 2.51 10.90
CA THR A 335 3.46 3.90 11.10
C THR A 335 2.21 3.96 11.98
N MET A 336 2.17 4.94 12.89
CA MET A 336 1.03 5.15 13.80
C MET A 336 -0.17 5.82 13.11
N ASN A 337 -0.28 5.69 11.78
CA ASN A 337 -1.42 6.14 11.01
C ASN A 337 -2.47 5.02 10.93
N PHE A 338 -3.57 5.20 11.62
CA PHE A 338 -4.68 4.26 11.65
C PHE A 338 -5.76 4.64 10.64
N GLN A 339 -6.28 3.65 9.92
CA GLN A 339 -7.46 3.84 9.08
C GLN A 339 -8.70 3.53 9.92
N LEU A 340 -9.62 4.47 10.01
CA LEU A 340 -10.92 4.29 10.67
C LEU A 340 -11.96 3.89 9.63
N PHE A 341 -12.80 2.93 9.94
CA PHE A 341 -13.81 2.38 9.04
C PHE A 341 -15.21 2.59 9.57
#